data_9d4a56c3907f03b65f86e57f5421d84c
#
_entry.id   9d4a56c3907f03b65f86e57f5421d84c
#
_cell.length_a   1.000
_cell.length_b   1.000
_cell.length_c   1.000
_cell.angle_alpha   90.00
_cell.angle_beta   90.00
_cell.angle_gamma   90.00
#
_symmetry.space_group_name_H-M   'P 1'
#
loop_
_entity.id
_entity.type
_entity.pdbx_description
1 polymer ?
#
loop_
_entity_poly.entity_id
_entity_poly.type
_entity_poly.pdbx_seq_one_letter_code
_entity_poly.pdbx_strand_id
1 'polypeptide(L)'
;MERNKASRPQEVLDLVHERQHGPIDRRSFLHGAGRFAVGGLTAGAVFQTMRPNSVSAQPAAKETHAASARVLERLRTRFTFQISVDVATLEQGRAVAAAALAGGVTIVEMGTPLLKNQGVSNVVPAFRTQFPEALLLADMKTMDGGGFEARAVYAGGGNIIDFLALAGADTAKAICAVRDEFRRAGAELPRLVFADIMVPHQGPAAQAIEVAHRMLEAGVDAVGVHLQSDARRADSKLIESDYLGDMARAIFERIGKAAPVQVVGGLSIAQAKSLARAGMRAFVISGNLGQPDTRARYDLPPAEIQRYVAGFIAEVSSAQQSQ
;
A
#
# COMPACT_ATOMS: atom_id res chain seq x y z
N MET A 1 31.51 37.03 32.50
CA MET A 1 31.72 36.17 31.30
C MET A 1 31.47 34.72 31.73
N GLU A 2 30.20 34.33 31.78
CA GLU A 2 29.78 32.94 32.08
C GLU A 2 29.62 32.17 30.77
N ARG A 3 30.41 31.09 30.64
CA ARG A 3 30.28 30.17 29.49
C ARG A 3 29.14 29.20 29.75
N ASN A 4 28.11 29.34 28.95
CA ASN A 4 27.01 28.42 28.87
C ASN A 4 27.54 27.03 28.41
N LYS A 5 27.52 26.03 29.29
CA LYS A 5 27.83 24.64 28.94
C LYS A 5 26.59 24.03 28.32
N ALA A 6 26.58 23.88 26.98
CA ALA A 6 25.60 23.04 26.33
C ALA A 6 25.75 21.59 26.82
N SER A 7 24.70 21.02 27.38
CA SER A 7 24.61 19.62 27.78
C SER A 7 24.86 18.71 26.58
N ARG A 8 25.63 17.64 26.77
CA ARG A 8 26.00 16.70 25.72
C ARG A 8 24.78 15.81 25.37
N PRO A 9 24.60 15.44 24.11
CA PRO A 9 23.46 14.60 23.66
C PRO A 9 23.35 13.27 24.41
N GLN A 10 24.46 12.74 24.93
CA GLN A 10 24.49 11.46 25.64
C GLN A 10 23.76 11.52 26.99
N GLU A 11 23.91 12.64 27.76
CA GLU A 11 23.24 12.79 29.05
C GLU A 11 21.69 12.85 28.93
N VAL A 12 21.16 13.32 27.79
CA VAL A 12 19.74 13.36 27.56
C VAL A 12 19.20 11.96 27.22
N LEU A 13 19.97 11.13 26.51
CA LEU A 13 19.63 9.75 26.21
C LEU A 13 19.62 8.86 27.46
N ASP A 14 20.57 9.05 28.36
CA ASP A 14 20.67 8.29 29.62
C ASP A 14 19.51 8.63 30.57
N LEU A 15 19.07 9.89 30.64
CA LEU A 15 17.92 10.33 31.45
C LEU A 15 16.57 9.80 30.90
N VAL A 16 16.43 9.62 29.61
CA VAL A 16 15.23 9.03 28.99
C VAL A 16 15.19 7.52 29.24
N HIS A 17 16.36 6.87 29.23
CA HIS A 17 16.46 5.43 29.46
C HIS A 17 16.15 5.05 30.92
N GLU A 18 16.62 5.84 31.91
CA GLU A 18 16.30 5.61 33.32
C GLU A 18 14.82 5.80 33.67
N ARG A 19 14.08 6.65 32.97
CA ARG A 19 12.65 6.88 33.20
C ARG A 19 11.75 5.82 32.58
N GLN A 20 12.20 5.09 31.57
CA GLN A 20 11.38 4.09 30.89
C GLN A 20 11.60 2.65 31.37
N HIS A 21 12.71 2.35 32.04
CA HIS A 21 13.05 1.00 32.47
C HIS A 21 13.56 0.98 33.91
N GLY A 22 12.69 1.30 34.88
CA GLY A 22 12.92 0.85 36.25
C GLY A 22 13.02 -0.68 36.28
N PRO A 23 13.82 -1.31 37.18
CA PRO A 23 13.99 -2.75 37.20
C PRO A 23 12.63 -3.44 37.38
N ILE A 24 12.20 -4.15 36.32
CA ILE A 24 10.99 -4.98 36.39
C ILE A 24 11.31 -6.17 37.28
N ASP A 25 10.82 -6.14 38.52
CA ASP A 25 10.93 -7.28 39.41
C ASP A 25 10.11 -8.44 38.84
N ARG A 26 10.80 -9.54 38.51
CA ARG A 26 10.18 -10.78 37.98
C ARG A 26 9.07 -11.35 38.88
N ARG A 27 9.07 -11.04 40.18
CA ARG A 27 8.01 -11.46 41.10
C ARG A 27 6.72 -10.68 40.89
N SER A 28 6.79 -9.40 40.56
CA SER A 28 5.63 -8.55 40.26
C SER A 28 4.92 -8.97 38.99
N PHE A 29 5.68 -9.45 37.97
CA PHE A 29 5.10 -9.96 36.71
C PHE A 29 4.28 -11.24 36.91
N LEU A 30 4.74 -12.15 37.78
CA LEU A 30 4.07 -13.41 38.04
C LEU A 30 2.83 -13.27 38.94
N HIS A 31 2.74 -12.22 39.77
CA HIS A 31 1.55 -11.94 40.59
C HIS A 31 0.41 -11.23 39.81
N GLY A 32 0.71 -10.56 38.72
CA GLY A 32 -0.31 -9.97 37.81
C GLY A 32 -1.06 -10.99 36.96
N ALA A 33 -0.40 -12.09 36.62
CA ALA A 33 -0.99 -13.15 35.78
C ALA A 33 -1.90 -14.14 36.52
N GLY A 34 -1.88 -14.12 37.86
CA GLY A 34 -2.59 -15.08 38.70
C GLY A 34 -4.01 -14.70 39.17
N ARG A 35 -4.56 -13.55 38.76
CA ARG A 35 -5.84 -13.05 39.26
C ARG A 35 -7.03 -13.11 38.30
N PHE A 36 -6.94 -13.84 37.22
CA PHE A 36 -8.05 -14.05 36.28
C PHE A 36 -8.58 -15.51 36.24
N ALA A 37 -8.44 -16.25 37.30
CA ALA A 37 -9.10 -17.54 37.43
C ALA A 37 -9.62 -17.70 38.86
N VAL A 38 -10.86 -17.38 39.10
CA VAL A 38 -11.84 -18.07 39.95
C VAL A 38 -13.07 -17.14 40.09
N GLY A 39 -14.07 -17.38 39.28
CA GLY A 39 -15.42 -16.89 39.45
C GLY A 39 -16.34 -17.93 38.83
N GLY A 40 -16.45 -19.08 39.49
CA GLY A 40 -17.42 -20.10 39.14
C GLY A 40 -18.82 -19.63 39.49
N LEU A 41 -19.67 -19.49 38.49
CA LEU A 41 -21.13 -19.49 38.66
C LEU A 41 -21.70 -20.59 37.77
N THR A 42 -22.13 -21.63 38.41
CA THR A 42 -23.01 -22.65 37.86
C THR A 42 -24.33 -22.00 37.46
N ALA A 43 -24.61 -21.95 36.20
CA ALA A 43 -25.95 -21.71 35.68
C ALA A 43 -26.27 -22.82 34.69
N GLY A 44 -27.30 -23.57 35.01
CA GLY A 44 -27.76 -24.75 34.31
C GLY A 44 -28.14 -24.45 32.86
N ALA A 45 -27.97 -25.48 32.07
CA ALA A 45 -28.29 -25.58 30.68
C ALA A 45 -29.75 -25.24 30.36
N VAL A 46 -29.92 -24.26 29.45
CA VAL A 46 -31.03 -24.27 28.50
C VAL A 46 -30.39 -24.22 27.10
N PHE A 47 -30.08 -25.40 26.56
CA PHE A 47 -29.83 -25.57 25.15
C PHE A 47 -31.16 -25.39 24.40
N GLN A 48 -31.52 -24.15 24.14
CA GLN A 48 -32.50 -23.86 23.12
C GLN A 48 -31.78 -23.97 21.78
N THR A 49 -32.07 -25.02 21.05
CA THR A 49 -31.66 -25.24 19.66
C THR A 49 -32.19 -24.09 18.81
N MET A 50 -31.46 -23.00 18.74
CA MET A 50 -31.63 -22.03 17.65
C MET A 50 -31.13 -22.74 16.39
N ARG A 51 -32.04 -23.20 15.55
CA ARG A 51 -31.76 -23.52 14.16
C ARG A 51 -31.15 -22.26 13.55
N PRO A 52 -29.97 -22.30 12.93
CA PRO A 52 -29.49 -21.15 12.18
C PRO A 52 -30.49 -20.93 11.05
N ASN A 53 -31.20 -19.80 11.12
CA ASN A 53 -31.88 -19.30 9.93
C ASN A 53 -30.81 -19.19 8.86
N SER A 54 -30.92 -19.97 7.82
CA SER A 54 -30.13 -19.88 6.59
C SER A 54 -30.48 -18.55 5.92
N VAL A 55 -29.91 -17.45 6.43
CA VAL A 55 -29.82 -16.22 5.67
C VAL A 55 -28.87 -16.54 4.52
N SER A 56 -29.37 -16.54 3.32
CA SER A 56 -28.59 -16.80 2.11
C SER A 56 -27.49 -15.76 1.95
N ALA A 57 -26.30 -16.04 2.45
CA ALA A 57 -25.11 -15.21 2.33
C ALA A 57 -24.50 -15.21 0.90
N GLN A 58 -25.12 -15.90 -0.04
CA GLN A 58 -24.61 -16.04 -1.40
C GLN A 58 -24.65 -14.78 -2.30
N PRO A 59 -25.60 -13.83 -2.21
CA PRO A 59 -25.59 -12.66 -3.08
C PRO A 59 -24.44 -11.71 -2.79
N ALA A 60 -24.17 -11.41 -1.52
CA ALA A 60 -23.16 -10.43 -1.12
C ALA A 60 -21.72 -10.88 -1.45
N ALA A 61 -21.38 -12.16 -1.24
CA ALA A 61 -20.06 -12.70 -1.60
C ALA A 61 -19.80 -12.67 -3.12
N LYS A 62 -20.84 -12.94 -3.92
CA LYS A 62 -20.78 -12.88 -5.39
C LYS A 62 -20.59 -11.43 -5.89
N GLU A 63 -21.24 -10.46 -5.27
CA GLU A 63 -21.13 -9.03 -5.61
C GLU A 63 -19.75 -8.44 -5.24
N THR A 64 -19.17 -8.84 -4.12
CA THR A 64 -17.84 -8.37 -3.70
C THR A 64 -16.72 -8.95 -4.56
N HIS A 65 -16.84 -10.19 -4.99
CA HIS A 65 -15.98 -10.74 -6.03
C HIS A 65 -16.12 -9.98 -7.34
N ALA A 66 -17.33 -9.62 -7.74
CA ALA A 66 -17.59 -8.83 -8.93
C ALA A 66 -16.98 -7.41 -8.83
N ALA A 67 -17.04 -6.77 -7.67
CA ALA A 67 -16.42 -5.45 -7.45
C ALA A 67 -14.89 -5.51 -7.61
N SER A 68 -14.24 -6.49 -6.98
CA SER A 68 -12.79 -6.71 -7.15
C SER A 68 -12.41 -7.03 -8.59
N ALA A 69 -13.19 -7.88 -9.28
CA ALA A 69 -12.97 -8.22 -10.67
C ALA A 69 -13.10 -7.00 -11.61
N ARG A 70 -14.08 -6.11 -11.36
CA ARG A 70 -14.24 -4.86 -12.12
C ARG A 70 -13.04 -3.93 -11.95
N VAL A 71 -12.47 -3.84 -10.74
CA VAL A 71 -11.26 -3.04 -10.50
C VAL A 71 -10.07 -3.62 -11.26
N LEU A 72 -9.85 -4.93 -11.21
CA LEU A 72 -8.77 -5.61 -11.92
C LEU A 72 -8.91 -5.45 -13.44
N GLU A 73 -10.11 -5.60 -13.96
CA GLU A 73 -10.37 -5.39 -15.40
C GLU A 73 -10.10 -3.95 -15.81
N ARG A 74 -10.50 -2.97 -14.99
CA ARG A 74 -10.17 -1.56 -15.22
C ARG A 74 -8.67 -1.32 -15.26
N LEU A 75 -7.91 -1.88 -14.31
CA LEU A 75 -6.45 -1.75 -14.25
C LEU A 75 -5.74 -2.33 -15.49
N ARG A 76 -6.33 -3.33 -16.13
CA ARG A 76 -5.79 -3.96 -17.34
C ARG A 76 -6.17 -3.23 -18.62
N THR A 77 -7.38 -2.66 -18.70
CA THR A 77 -7.97 -2.19 -19.95
C THR A 77 -8.08 -0.68 -20.07
N ARG A 78 -8.07 0.06 -18.93
CA ARG A 78 -8.24 1.51 -18.91
C ARG A 78 -7.10 2.18 -18.17
N PHE A 79 -6.70 3.34 -18.63
CA PHE A 79 -5.76 4.15 -17.88
C PHE A 79 -6.24 4.37 -16.46
N THR A 80 -5.40 4.00 -15.51
CA THR A 80 -5.64 4.13 -14.07
C THR A 80 -4.44 4.79 -13.43
N PHE A 81 -4.69 5.84 -12.69
CA PHE A 81 -3.68 6.64 -12.05
C PHE A 81 -3.85 6.59 -10.54
N GLN A 82 -2.75 6.35 -9.87
CA GLN A 82 -2.60 6.34 -8.42
C GLN A 82 -1.72 7.50 -8.01
N ILE A 83 -2.02 8.14 -6.89
CA ILE A 83 -1.09 9.04 -6.20
C ILE A 83 -0.47 8.32 -5.01
N SER A 84 0.85 8.33 -4.92
CA SER A 84 1.57 7.92 -3.71
C SER A 84 1.65 9.10 -2.74
N VAL A 85 1.19 8.91 -1.49
CA VAL A 85 1.16 9.96 -0.46
C VAL A 85 2.21 9.66 0.60
N ASP A 86 3.48 9.96 0.27
CA ASP A 86 4.66 9.70 1.11
C ASP A 86 4.98 10.92 1.99
N VAL A 87 4.11 11.18 2.95
CA VAL A 87 4.21 12.32 3.88
C VAL A 87 4.23 11.84 5.33
N ALA A 88 4.57 12.74 6.26
CA ALA A 88 4.71 12.37 7.67
C ALA A 88 3.41 12.52 8.48
N THR A 89 2.49 13.41 8.09
CA THR A 89 1.31 13.75 8.87
C THR A 89 0.01 13.42 8.15
N LEU A 90 -1.01 13.09 8.93
CA LEU A 90 -2.36 12.79 8.41
C LEU A 90 -2.99 14.01 7.73
N GLU A 91 -2.75 15.22 8.27
CA GLU A 91 -3.25 16.47 7.70
C GLU A 91 -2.69 16.71 6.30
N GLN A 92 -1.36 16.66 6.14
CA GLN A 92 -0.72 16.80 4.84
C GLN A 92 -1.16 15.70 3.87
N GLY A 93 -1.25 14.45 4.37
CA GLY A 93 -1.71 13.32 3.57
C GLY A 93 -3.09 13.52 2.98
N ARG A 94 -4.03 14.02 3.79
CA ARG A 94 -5.38 14.34 3.34
C ARG A 94 -5.42 15.47 2.33
N ALA A 95 -4.61 16.50 2.51
CA ALA A 95 -4.53 17.62 1.58
C ALA A 95 -3.99 17.18 0.21
N VAL A 96 -2.91 16.40 0.19
CA VAL A 96 -2.33 15.84 -1.05
C VAL A 96 -3.33 14.91 -1.75
N ALA A 97 -3.99 14.01 -1.01
CA ALA A 97 -4.98 13.10 -1.56
C ALA A 97 -6.17 13.83 -2.18
N ALA A 98 -6.69 14.86 -1.49
CA ALA A 98 -7.79 15.67 -2.00
C ALA A 98 -7.41 16.40 -3.30
N ALA A 99 -6.23 17.00 -3.35
CA ALA A 99 -5.72 17.68 -4.54
C ALA A 99 -5.52 16.71 -5.71
N ALA A 100 -4.98 15.52 -5.45
CA ALA A 100 -4.76 14.50 -6.47
C ALA A 100 -6.08 13.93 -7.00
N LEU A 101 -7.07 13.67 -6.15
CA LEU A 101 -8.41 13.24 -6.56
C LEU A 101 -9.09 14.31 -7.43
N ALA A 102 -8.99 15.59 -7.05
CA ALA A 102 -9.45 16.69 -7.88
C ALA A 102 -8.70 16.78 -9.23
N GLY A 103 -7.46 16.31 -9.28
CA GLY A 103 -6.65 16.17 -10.51
C GLY A 103 -7.01 14.95 -11.36
N GLY A 104 -7.83 14.02 -10.87
CA GLY A 104 -8.36 12.90 -11.65
C GLY A 104 -7.79 11.51 -11.32
N VAL A 105 -6.99 11.35 -10.26
CA VAL A 105 -6.57 10.00 -9.83
C VAL A 105 -7.76 9.20 -9.32
N THR A 106 -7.65 7.89 -9.35
CA THR A 106 -8.70 6.97 -8.89
C THR A 106 -8.27 6.12 -7.71
N ILE A 107 -6.97 5.98 -7.50
CA ILE A 107 -6.38 5.26 -6.38
C ILE A 107 -5.57 6.25 -5.54
N VAL A 108 -5.83 6.27 -4.26
CA VAL A 108 -5.04 7.00 -3.27
C VAL A 108 -4.24 6.01 -2.46
N GLU A 109 -2.93 6.09 -2.59
CA GLU A 109 -2.01 5.29 -1.80
C GLU A 109 -1.62 6.04 -0.53
N MET A 110 -1.95 5.46 0.60
CA MET A 110 -1.41 5.87 1.89
C MET A 110 0.01 5.32 1.99
N GLY A 111 1.00 6.18 1.76
CA GLY A 111 2.40 5.79 1.64
C GLY A 111 2.98 5.23 2.94
N THR A 112 4.01 4.41 2.81
CA THR A 112 4.70 3.78 3.95
C THR A 112 5.11 4.77 5.04
N PRO A 113 5.67 5.97 4.74
CA PRO A 113 6.03 6.94 5.78
C PRO A 113 4.81 7.40 6.59
N LEU A 114 3.68 7.65 5.94
CA LEU A 114 2.46 8.07 6.60
C LEU A 114 1.92 6.98 7.53
N LEU A 115 1.83 5.74 7.02
CA LEU A 115 1.34 4.58 7.78
C LEU A 115 2.22 4.26 8.99
N LYS A 116 3.56 4.35 8.84
CA LYS A 116 4.51 4.09 9.94
C LYS A 116 4.50 5.20 10.99
N ASN A 117 4.37 6.46 10.58
CA ASN A 117 4.36 7.58 11.52
C ASN A 117 3.04 7.72 12.29
N GLN A 118 1.90 7.44 11.64
CA GLN A 118 0.57 7.74 12.19
C GLN A 118 -0.22 6.49 12.60
N GLY A 119 0.26 5.29 12.20
CA GLY A 119 -0.39 4.02 12.46
C GLY A 119 -1.54 3.70 11.51
N VAL A 120 -1.55 2.46 11.01
CA VAL A 120 -2.54 1.97 10.04
C VAL A 120 -3.98 2.12 10.55
N SER A 121 -4.20 1.87 11.85
CA SER A 121 -5.52 1.96 12.49
C SER A 121 -6.06 3.40 12.59
N ASN A 122 -5.20 4.40 12.45
CA ASN A 122 -5.60 5.81 12.41
C ASN A 122 -5.76 6.30 10.97
N VAL A 123 -4.80 5.96 10.11
CA VAL A 123 -4.73 6.50 8.75
C VAL A 123 -5.83 5.94 7.87
N VAL A 124 -6.00 4.62 7.83
CA VAL A 124 -6.93 3.99 6.89
C VAL A 124 -8.38 4.39 7.13
N PRO A 125 -8.92 4.34 8.38
CA PRO A 125 -10.28 4.81 8.64
C PRO A 125 -10.46 6.32 8.38
N ALA A 126 -9.44 7.13 8.67
CA ALA A 126 -9.48 8.56 8.45
C ALA A 126 -9.57 8.91 6.95
N PHE A 127 -8.82 8.19 6.09
CA PHE A 127 -8.91 8.33 4.64
C PHE A 127 -10.24 7.81 4.11
N ARG A 128 -10.73 6.66 4.59
CA ARG A 128 -12.02 6.11 4.17
C ARG A 128 -13.17 7.06 4.48
N THR A 129 -13.18 7.68 5.67
CA THR A 129 -14.20 8.66 6.06
C THR A 129 -14.20 9.89 5.15
N GLN A 130 -13.01 10.39 4.79
CA GLN A 130 -12.90 11.60 3.96
C GLN A 130 -13.09 11.32 2.47
N PHE A 131 -12.70 10.14 1.99
CA PHE A 131 -12.73 9.77 0.58
C PHE A 131 -13.51 8.47 0.37
N PRO A 132 -14.83 8.47 0.60
CA PRO A 132 -15.64 7.24 0.61
C PRO A 132 -15.64 6.51 -0.73
N GLU A 133 -15.51 7.23 -1.84
CA GLU A 133 -15.56 6.66 -3.21
C GLU A 133 -14.17 6.29 -3.77
N ALA A 134 -13.08 6.73 -3.14
CA ALA A 134 -11.74 6.46 -3.62
C ALA A 134 -11.34 4.99 -3.38
N LEU A 135 -10.56 4.42 -4.29
CA LEU A 135 -9.83 3.19 -4.01
C LEU A 135 -8.63 3.54 -3.14
N LEU A 136 -8.62 3.01 -1.91
CA LEU A 136 -7.56 3.24 -0.93
C LEU A 136 -6.58 2.09 -0.93
N LEU A 137 -5.33 2.38 -1.25
CA LEU A 137 -4.21 1.44 -1.16
C LEU A 137 -3.36 1.76 0.07
N ALA A 138 -3.05 0.75 0.86
CA ALA A 138 -2.09 0.85 1.96
C ALA A 138 -0.75 0.25 1.55
N ASP A 139 0.26 1.10 1.39
CA ASP A 139 1.62 0.71 1.06
C ASP A 139 2.36 0.28 2.34
N MET A 140 2.12 -0.97 2.74
CA MET A 140 2.60 -1.51 4.01
C MET A 140 4.07 -1.88 3.97
N LYS A 141 4.61 -2.20 2.79
CA LYS A 141 5.97 -2.78 2.64
C LYS A 141 6.20 -3.96 3.58
N THR A 142 5.16 -4.81 3.71
CA THR A 142 5.17 -5.98 4.59
C THR A 142 6.28 -6.95 4.22
N MET A 143 7.05 -7.39 5.21
CA MET A 143 8.04 -8.47 5.10
C MET A 143 7.63 -9.71 5.87
N ASP A 144 6.85 -9.57 6.95
CA ASP A 144 6.38 -10.65 7.81
C ASP A 144 5.07 -10.24 8.49
N GLY A 145 4.31 -11.20 9.01
CA GLY A 145 3.03 -10.92 9.66
C GLY A 145 1.93 -10.45 8.70
N GLY A 146 2.03 -10.75 7.40
CA GLY A 146 1.19 -10.19 6.34
C GLY A 146 -0.31 -10.35 6.55
N GLY A 147 -0.76 -11.50 7.09
CA GLY A 147 -2.18 -11.68 7.41
C GLY A 147 -2.68 -10.75 8.50
N PHE A 148 -1.85 -10.42 9.48
CA PHE A 148 -2.20 -9.46 10.54
C PHE A 148 -2.33 -8.05 9.99
N GLU A 149 -1.37 -7.62 9.17
CA GLU A 149 -1.39 -6.29 8.54
C GLU A 149 -2.55 -6.15 7.55
N ALA A 150 -2.82 -7.17 6.72
CA ALA A 150 -3.95 -7.18 5.81
C ALA A 150 -5.29 -7.03 6.54
N ARG A 151 -5.45 -7.68 7.69
CA ARG A 151 -6.65 -7.53 8.52
C ARG A 151 -6.84 -6.11 9.02
N ALA A 152 -5.77 -5.46 9.48
CA ALA A 152 -5.82 -4.06 9.92
C ALA A 152 -6.22 -3.12 8.78
N VAL A 153 -5.65 -3.29 7.58
CA VAL A 153 -5.98 -2.51 6.39
C VAL A 153 -7.44 -2.70 6.00
N TYR A 154 -7.91 -3.93 5.85
CA TYR A 154 -9.28 -4.17 5.38
C TYR A 154 -10.34 -3.82 6.41
N ALA A 155 -10.09 -4.04 7.70
CA ALA A 155 -10.99 -3.62 8.78
C ALA A 155 -11.11 -2.10 8.85
N GLY A 156 -10.04 -1.37 8.57
CA GLY A 156 -10.05 0.10 8.48
C GLY A 156 -10.75 0.66 7.24
N GLY A 157 -11.17 -0.19 6.29
CA GLY A 157 -11.83 0.23 5.05
C GLY A 157 -10.90 0.37 3.83
N GLY A 158 -9.62 -0.06 3.94
CA GLY A 158 -8.69 -0.10 2.79
C GLY A 158 -9.13 -1.10 1.73
N ASN A 159 -8.94 -0.76 0.47
CA ASN A 159 -9.29 -1.63 -0.65
C ASN A 159 -8.15 -2.56 -1.06
N ILE A 160 -6.94 -2.05 -1.00
CA ILE A 160 -5.74 -2.70 -1.52
C ILE A 160 -4.67 -2.69 -0.42
N ILE A 161 -4.06 -3.81 -0.17
CA ILE A 161 -2.80 -3.88 0.55
C ILE A 161 -1.68 -4.12 -0.45
N ASP A 162 -0.61 -3.35 -0.32
CA ASP A 162 0.63 -3.54 -1.08
C ASP A 162 1.75 -4.00 -0.16
N PHE A 163 2.46 -5.04 -0.58
CA PHE A 163 3.53 -5.67 0.20
C PHE A 163 4.74 -5.95 -0.67
N LEU A 164 5.90 -6.18 -0.04
CA LEU A 164 7.12 -6.52 -0.77
C LEU A 164 7.07 -7.97 -1.29
N ALA A 165 7.18 -8.18 -2.59
CA ALA A 165 7.31 -9.52 -3.17
C ALA A 165 8.53 -10.29 -2.62
N LEU A 166 9.51 -9.57 -2.07
CA LEU A 166 10.67 -10.10 -1.37
C LEU A 166 10.30 -10.93 -0.13
N ALA A 167 9.14 -10.65 0.49
CA ALA A 167 8.61 -11.41 1.64
C ALA A 167 8.25 -12.86 1.30
N GLY A 168 8.15 -13.20 0.02
CA GLY A 168 7.95 -14.57 -0.46
C GLY A 168 6.49 -15.03 -0.50
N ALA A 169 6.32 -16.27 -0.99
CA ALA A 169 5.01 -16.83 -1.28
C ALA A 169 4.16 -17.09 -0.02
N ASP A 170 4.76 -17.40 1.11
CA ASP A 170 4.00 -17.72 2.32
C ASP A 170 3.34 -16.46 2.91
N THR A 171 4.05 -15.32 2.92
CA THR A 171 3.48 -14.02 3.28
C THR A 171 2.38 -13.63 2.28
N ALA A 172 2.59 -13.82 0.97
CA ALA A 172 1.58 -13.58 -0.06
C ALA A 172 0.30 -14.39 0.20
N LYS A 173 0.41 -15.70 0.46
CA LYS A 173 -0.71 -16.58 0.77
C LYS A 173 -1.45 -16.15 2.02
N ALA A 174 -0.73 -15.75 3.08
CA ALA A 174 -1.33 -15.27 4.33
C ALA A 174 -2.17 -14.00 4.11
N ILE A 175 -1.67 -13.05 3.33
CA ILE A 175 -2.40 -11.84 2.94
C ILE A 175 -3.62 -12.18 2.09
N CYS A 176 -3.46 -13.05 1.08
CA CYS A 176 -4.55 -13.48 0.20
C CYS A 176 -5.65 -14.22 0.96
N ALA A 177 -5.31 -15.03 1.94
CA ALA A 177 -6.29 -15.71 2.79
C ALA A 177 -7.19 -14.73 3.55
N VAL A 178 -6.62 -13.66 4.10
CA VAL A 178 -7.38 -12.59 4.78
C VAL A 178 -8.24 -11.81 3.78
N ARG A 179 -7.71 -11.46 2.60
CA ARG A 179 -8.50 -10.85 1.51
C ARG A 179 -9.74 -11.69 1.21
N ASP A 180 -9.57 -12.99 1.06
CA ASP A 180 -10.65 -13.90 0.70
C ASP A 180 -11.67 -14.08 1.85
N GLU A 181 -11.22 -14.00 3.10
CA GLU A 181 -12.10 -13.93 4.26
C GLU A 181 -13.01 -12.69 4.19
N PHE A 182 -12.44 -11.50 3.94
CA PHE A 182 -13.21 -10.27 3.80
C PHE A 182 -14.14 -10.28 2.57
N ARG A 183 -13.71 -10.88 1.46
CA ARG A 183 -14.57 -11.09 0.29
C ARG A 183 -15.77 -12.00 0.61
N ARG A 184 -15.58 -13.07 1.38
CA ARG A 184 -16.67 -13.98 1.79
C ARG A 184 -17.61 -13.36 2.82
N ALA A 185 -17.11 -12.49 3.68
CA ALA A 185 -17.93 -11.82 4.68
C ALA A 185 -18.93 -10.80 4.09
N GLY A 186 -18.92 -10.60 2.77
CA GLY A 186 -19.88 -9.73 2.09
C GLY A 186 -19.59 -8.24 2.27
N ALA A 187 -18.33 -7.86 2.50
CA ALA A 187 -17.96 -6.45 2.54
C ALA A 187 -18.26 -5.79 1.18
N GLU A 188 -18.90 -4.63 1.17
CA GLU A 188 -19.29 -3.90 -0.06
C GLU A 188 -18.08 -3.39 -0.85
N LEU A 189 -16.94 -3.20 -0.20
CA LEU A 189 -15.72 -2.68 -0.81
C LEU A 189 -14.90 -3.76 -1.52
N PRO A 190 -14.35 -3.47 -2.71
CA PRO A 190 -13.39 -4.38 -3.34
C PRO A 190 -12.17 -4.59 -2.45
N ARG A 191 -11.63 -5.80 -2.45
CA ARG A 191 -10.44 -6.18 -1.68
C ARG A 191 -9.42 -6.82 -2.61
N LEU A 192 -8.21 -6.29 -2.65
CA LEU A 192 -7.14 -6.68 -3.56
C LEU A 192 -5.81 -6.75 -2.83
N VAL A 193 -4.90 -7.57 -3.36
CA VAL A 193 -3.53 -7.72 -2.90
C VAL A 193 -2.59 -7.40 -4.04
N PHE A 194 -1.71 -6.43 -3.83
CA PHE A 194 -0.65 -6.07 -4.76
C PHE A 194 0.71 -6.47 -4.18
N ALA A 195 1.64 -6.86 -5.04
CA ALA A 195 3.01 -7.20 -4.64
C ALA A 195 4.02 -6.32 -5.36
N ASP A 196 4.81 -5.55 -4.61
CA ASP A 196 5.88 -4.72 -5.13
C ASP A 196 7.14 -5.56 -5.45
N ILE A 197 7.50 -5.58 -6.72
CA ILE A 197 8.77 -6.12 -7.21
C ILE A 197 9.79 -5.00 -7.18
N MET A 198 10.62 -4.99 -6.13
CA MET A 198 11.61 -3.94 -5.90
C MET A 198 12.81 -4.09 -6.82
N VAL A 199 12.97 -3.20 -7.79
CA VAL A 199 14.11 -3.20 -8.69
C VAL A 199 15.06 -2.04 -8.36
N PRO A 200 16.38 -2.23 -8.49
CA PRO A 200 17.13 -3.40 -8.99
C PRO A 200 17.31 -4.53 -7.96
N HIS A 201 16.81 -4.39 -6.75
CA HIS A 201 17.10 -5.28 -5.62
C HIS A 201 16.71 -6.76 -5.90
N GLN A 202 15.62 -7.00 -6.63
CA GLN A 202 15.21 -8.35 -7.01
C GLN A 202 15.88 -8.86 -8.29
N GLY A 203 17.06 -8.33 -8.62
CA GLY A 203 17.93 -8.85 -9.66
C GLY A 203 17.55 -8.41 -11.08
N PRO A 204 18.11 -9.10 -12.11
CA PRO A 204 17.84 -8.82 -13.51
C PRO A 204 16.40 -9.20 -13.89
N ALA A 205 15.96 -8.73 -15.06
CA ALA A 205 14.57 -8.92 -15.53
C ALA A 205 14.07 -10.38 -15.46
N ALA A 206 14.89 -11.34 -15.80
CA ALA A 206 14.52 -12.75 -15.72
C ALA A 206 14.14 -13.19 -14.30
N GLN A 207 14.91 -12.78 -13.30
CA GLN A 207 14.63 -13.08 -11.90
C GLN A 207 13.38 -12.35 -11.40
N ALA A 208 13.22 -11.07 -11.75
CA ALA A 208 12.04 -10.28 -11.40
C ALA A 208 10.75 -10.87 -12.01
N ILE A 209 10.81 -11.40 -13.23
CA ILE A 209 9.71 -12.13 -13.89
C ILE A 209 9.35 -13.40 -13.12
N GLU A 210 10.33 -14.19 -12.69
CA GLU A 210 10.07 -15.38 -11.87
C GLU A 210 9.43 -15.04 -10.54
N VAL A 211 9.84 -13.92 -9.90
CA VAL A 211 9.20 -13.43 -8.69
C VAL A 211 7.74 -13.05 -8.97
N ALA A 212 7.45 -12.35 -10.07
CA ALA A 212 6.11 -12.01 -10.47
C ALA A 212 5.22 -13.25 -10.64
N HIS A 213 5.69 -14.28 -11.34
CA HIS A 213 4.96 -15.55 -11.48
C HIS A 213 4.66 -16.20 -10.13
N ARG A 214 5.64 -16.31 -9.24
CA ARG A 214 5.43 -16.88 -7.89
C ARG A 214 4.41 -16.09 -7.07
N MET A 215 4.35 -14.76 -7.21
CA MET A 215 3.33 -13.95 -6.54
C MET A 215 1.93 -14.24 -7.10
N LEU A 216 1.78 -14.35 -8.41
CA LEU A 216 0.50 -14.71 -9.03
C LEU A 216 0.05 -16.12 -8.65
N GLU A 217 0.97 -17.10 -8.63
CA GLU A 217 0.69 -18.47 -8.16
C GLU A 217 0.27 -18.52 -6.69
N ALA A 218 0.78 -17.60 -5.86
CA ALA A 218 0.38 -17.44 -4.46
C ALA A 218 -1.00 -16.76 -4.31
N GLY A 219 -1.62 -16.30 -5.42
CA GLY A 219 -2.95 -15.71 -5.45
C GLY A 219 -2.99 -14.18 -5.38
N VAL A 220 -1.87 -13.49 -5.57
CA VAL A 220 -1.80 -12.02 -5.64
C VAL A 220 -2.59 -11.52 -6.86
N ASP A 221 -3.30 -10.41 -6.71
CA ASP A 221 -4.20 -9.88 -7.74
C ASP A 221 -3.48 -9.02 -8.81
N ALA A 222 -2.39 -8.34 -8.42
CA ALA A 222 -1.59 -7.49 -9.31
C ALA A 222 -0.16 -7.35 -8.80
N VAL A 223 0.77 -6.93 -9.66
CA VAL A 223 2.15 -6.64 -9.28
C VAL A 223 2.52 -5.20 -9.60
N GLY A 224 3.32 -4.58 -8.73
CA GLY A 224 4.00 -3.31 -8.93
C GLY A 224 5.45 -3.53 -9.35
N VAL A 225 5.91 -2.91 -10.44
CA VAL A 225 7.34 -2.81 -10.76
C VAL A 225 7.84 -1.52 -10.16
N HIS A 226 8.59 -1.63 -9.07
CA HIS A 226 8.93 -0.50 -8.22
C HIS A 226 10.43 -0.20 -8.24
N LEU A 227 10.83 0.92 -8.83
CA LEU A 227 12.20 1.39 -8.71
C LEU A 227 12.44 1.94 -7.31
N GLN A 228 13.31 1.27 -6.58
CA GLN A 228 13.64 1.61 -5.20
C GLN A 228 14.17 3.05 -5.09
N SER A 229 13.56 3.85 -4.21
CA SER A 229 13.87 5.27 -4.06
C SER A 229 15.32 5.55 -3.67
N ASP A 230 15.89 4.72 -2.80
CA ASP A 230 17.27 4.91 -2.36
C ASP A 230 18.26 4.51 -3.44
N ALA A 231 18.01 3.44 -4.18
CA ALA A 231 18.81 3.05 -5.35
C ALA A 231 18.79 4.16 -6.41
N ARG A 232 17.61 4.72 -6.70
CA ARG A 232 17.42 5.83 -7.63
C ARG A 232 18.20 7.09 -7.23
N ARG A 233 18.32 7.37 -5.92
CA ARG A 233 19.11 8.50 -5.41
C ARG A 233 20.61 8.22 -5.41
N ALA A 234 20.99 6.97 -5.20
CA ALA A 234 22.39 6.55 -5.14
C ALA A 234 23.03 6.42 -6.53
N ASP A 235 22.26 6.06 -7.55
CA ASP A 235 22.75 5.86 -8.92
C ASP A 235 21.87 6.59 -9.93
N SER A 236 22.36 7.73 -10.44
CA SER A 236 21.68 8.53 -11.47
C SER A 236 21.45 7.78 -12.78
N LYS A 237 22.28 6.78 -13.10
CA LYS A 237 22.12 5.96 -14.30
C LYS A 237 20.80 5.22 -14.36
N LEU A 238 20.21 4.89 -13.19
CA LEU A 238 18.87 4.28 -13.13
C LEU A 238 17.77 5.22 -13.62
N ILE A 239 18.01 6.52 -13.59
CA ILE A 239 17.09 7.55 -14.12
C ILE A 239 17.38 7.83 -15.59
N GLU A 240 18.67 7.99 -15.91
CA GLU A 240 19.13 8.40 -17.26
C GLU A 240 18.89 7.30 -18.31
N SER A 241 18.99 6.02 -17.93
CA SER A 241 18.91 4.86 -18.83
C SER A 241 17.51 4.28 -19.03
N ASP A 242 16.45 4.90 -18.58
CA ASP A 242 15.08 4.33 -18.56
C ASP A 242 14.98 2.92 -17.95
N TYR A 243 15.85 2.61 -16.97
CA TYR A 243 15.93 1.29 -16.34
C TYR A 243 14.56 0.79 -15.85
N LEU A 244 13.77 1.67 -15.22
CA LEU A 244 12.42 1.32 -14.75
C LEU A 244 11.50 0.93 -15.92
N GLY A 245 11.57 1.67 -17.02
CA GLY A 245 10.78 1.39 -18.21
C GLY A 245 11.12 0.04 -18.84
N ASP A 246 12.41 -0.30 -18.90
CA ASP A 246 12.87 -1.58 -19.46
C ASP A 246 12.42 -2.75 -18.59
N MET A 247 12.56 -2.64 -17.28
CA MET A 247 12.08 -3.65 -16.32
C MET A 247 10.55 -3.83 -16.38
N ALA A 248 9.82 -2.72 -16.44
CA ALA A 248 8.36 -2.74 -16.53
C ALA A 248 7.87 -3.39 -17.83
N ARG A 249 8.48 -3.07 -18.97
CA ARG A 249 8.18 -3.71 -20.27
C ARG A 249 8.44 -5.21 -20.22
N ALA A 250 9.61 -5.63 -19.73
CA ALA A 250 9.99 -7.05 -19.67
C ALA A 250 9.01 -7.86 -18.81
N ILE A 251 8.59 -7.34 -17.66
CA ILE A 251 7.62 -8.00 -16.80
C ILE A 251 6.22 -7.98 -17.45
N PHE A 252 5.80 -6.85 -17.99
CA PHE A 252 4.47 -6.71 -18.63
C PHE A 252 4.28 -7.65 -19.82
N GLU A 253 5.27 -7.83 -20.67
CA GLU A 253 5.23 -8.77 -21.79
C GLU A 253 4.94 -10.20 -21.36
N ARG A 254 5.39 -10.59 -20.17
CA ARG A 254 5.25 -11.96 -19.65
C ARG A 254 3.95 -12.18 -18.89
N ILE A 255 3.54 -11.22 -18.06
CA ILE A 255 2.42 -11.42 -17.14
C ILE A 255 1.23 -10.48 -17.38
N GLY A 256 1.37 -9.44 -18.19
CA GLY A 256 0.33 -8.41 -18.38
C GLY A 256 -1.00 -8.92 -18.94
N LYS A 257 -1.00 -10.10 -19.59
CA LYS A 257 -2.23 -10.78 -20.00
C LYS A 257 -2.93 -11.50 -18.84
N ALA A 258 -2.16 -11.96 -17.85
CA ALA A 258 -2.68 -12.70 -16.69
C ALA A 258 -3.12 -11.78 -15.56
N ALA A 259 -2.37 -10.69 -15.29
CA ALA A 259 -2.62 -9.77 -14.20
C ALA A 259 -2.27 -8.33 -14.56
N PRO A 260 -2.88 -7.33 -13.88
CA PRO A 260 -2.42 -5.94 -13.99
C PRO A 260 -0.96 -5.80 -13.54
N VAL A 261 -0.22 -4.96 -14.29
CA VAL A 261 1.14 -4.54 -13.94
C VAL A 261 1.13 -3.03 -13.73
N GLN A 262 1.49 -2.61 -12.53
CA GLN A 262 1.60 -1.21 -12.14
C GLN A 262 3.07 -0.77 -12.18
N VAL A 263 3.33 0.48 -12.51
CA VAL A 263 4.69 1.04 -12.54
C VAL A 263 4.85 2.11 -11.49
N VAL A 264 5.84 1.94 -10.63
CA VAL A 264 6.08 2.74 -9.42
C VAL A 264 7.54 3.20 -9.37
N GLY A 265 7.81 4.36 -8.79
CA GLY A 265 9.19 4.79 -8.51
C GLY A 265 9.60 6.07 -9.23
N GLY A 266 8.74 7.08 -9.19
CA GLY A 266 9.04 8.43 -9.67
C GLY A 266 9.08 8.56 -11.17
N LEU A 267 8.12 7.96 -11.87
CA LEU A 267 7.93 8.09 -13.29
C LEU A 267 7.88 9.55 -13.74
N SER A 268 8.60 9.88 -14.81
CA SER A 268 8.37 11.08 -15.59
C SER A 268 7.19 10.89 -16.55
N ILE A 269 6.60 12.01 -17.00
CA ILE A 269 5.56 11.98 -18.03
C ILE A 269 6.05 11.26 -19.30
N ALA A 270 7.29 11.49 -19.72
CA ALA A 270 7.86 10.88 -20.91
C ALA A 270 7.96 9.35 -20.79
N GLN A 271 8.42 8.85 -19.66
CA GLN A 271 8.47 7.41 -19.37
C GLN A 271 7.07 6.79 -19.33
N ALA A 272 6.13 7.43 -18.63
CA ALA A 272 4.76 6.94 -18.56
C ALA A 272 4.08 6.89 -19.95
N LYS A 273 4.31 7.89 -20.82
CA LYS A 273 3.84 7.89 -22.23
C LYS A 273 4.43 6.74 -23.02
N SER A 274 5.74 6.46 -22.86
CA SER A 274 6.41 5.32 -23.51
C SER A 274 5.77 3.98 -23.10
N LEU A 275 5.54 3.79 -21.82
CA LEU A 275 4.90 2.58 -21.28
C LEU A 275 3.43 2.46 -21.69
N ALA A 276 2.70 3.57 -21.76
CA ALA A 276 1.32 3.62 -22.26
C ALA A 276 1.21 3.12 -23.71
N ARG A 277 2.16 3.52 -24.58
CA ARG A 277 2.26 3.01 -25.97
C ARG A 277 2.59 1.53 -26.02
N ALA A 278 3.38 1.01 -25.06
CA ALA A 278 3.65 -0.42 -24.92
C ALA A 278 2.45 -1.24 -24.38
N GLY A 279 1.31 -0.61 -24.10
CA GLY A 279 0.10 -1.29 -23.66
C GLY A 279 -0.17 -1.24 -22.16
N MET A 280 0.71 -0.68 -21.34
CA MET A 280 0.49 -0.56 -19.90
C MET A 280 -0.60 0.45 -19.58
N ARG A 281 -1.33 0.22 -18.48
CA ARG A 281 -2.53 1.00 -18.14
C ARG A 281 -2.55 1.52 -16.69
N ALA A 282 -1.68 1.03 -15.80
CA ALA A 282 -1.66 1.39 -14.39
C ALA A 282 -0.37 2.11 -14.02
N PHE A 283 -0.47 3.37 -13.58
CA PHE A 283 0.65 4.26 -13.31
C PHE A 283 0.56 4.89 -11.93
N VAL A 284 1.69 4.95 -11.22
CA VAL A 284 1.81 5.66 -9.94
C VAL A 284 2.49 7.00 -10.15
N ILE A 285 1.81 8.06 -9.75
CA ILE A 285 2.34 9.41 -9.64
C ILE A 285 2.95 9.53 -8.24
N SER A 286 4.27 9.55 -8.17
CA SER A 286 5.02 9.68 -6.91
C SER A 286 5.29 11.15 -6.56
N GLY A 287 6.07 11.41 -5.54
CA GLY A 287 6.37 12.76 -5.05
C GLY A 287 6.95 13.73 -6.08
N ASN A 288 7.61 13.22 -7.12
CA ASN A 288 8.11 14.06 -8.22
C ASN A 288 7.00 14.64 -9.13
N LEU A 289 5.75 14.19 -8.97
CA LEU A 289 4.58 14.63 -9.73
C LEU A 289 4.77 14.60 -11.25
N GLY A 290 5.47 13.57 -11.76
CA GLY A 290 5.72 13.35 -13.18
C GLY A 290 6.90 14.15 -13.76
N GLN A 291 7.65 14.85 -12.94
CA GLN A 291 8.88 15.54 -13.38
C GLN A 291 10.07 14.57 -13.44
N PRO A 292 11.05 14.81 -14.33
CA PRO A 292 12.19 13.89 -14.52
C PRO A 292 13.29 14.08 -13.48
N ASP A 293 12.93 14.30 -12.22
CA ASP A 293 13.85 14.48 -11.10
C ASP A 293 13.43 13.68 -9.86
N THR A 294 14.17 13.80 -8.75
CA THR A 294 13.90 13.09 -7.51
C THR A 294 13.24 13.97 -6.45
N ARG A 295 12.92 15.24 -6.78
CA ARG A 295 12.38 16.18 -5.80
C ARG A 295 10.93 15.84 -5.45
N ALA A 296 10.65 15.69 -4.17
CA ALA A 296 9.27 15.61 -3.68
C ALA A 296 8.62 17.01 -3.69
N ARG A 297 7.33 17.06 -4.05
CA ARG A 297 6.53 18.28 -4.24
C ARG A 297 5.24 18.29 -3.45
N TYR A 298 5.17 17.52 -2.36
CA TYR A 298 3.96 17.45 -1.52
C TYR A 298 3.73 18.68 -0.63
N ASP A 299 4.73 19.57 -0.56
CA ASP A 299 4.69 20.87 0.11
C ASP A 299 4.15 22.01 -0.77
N LEU A 300 3.86 21.72 -2.04
CA LEU A 300 3.24 22.69 -2.94
C LEU A 300 1.78 22.99 -2.54
N PRO A 301 1.26 24.18 -2.90
CA PRO A 301 -0.15 24.49 -2.77
C PRO A 301 -1.03 23.41 -3.43
N PRO A 302 -2.18 23.03 -2.83
CA PRO A 302 -3.06 22.00 -3.37
C PRO A 302 -3.46 22.20 -4.84
N ALA A 303 -3.69 23.44 -5.26
CA ALA A 303 -4.01 23.76 -6.65
C ALA A 303 -2.86 23.44 -7.62
N GLU A 304 -1.62 23.53 -7.17
CA GLU A 304 -0.46 23.16 -7.99
C GLU A 304 -0.31 21.63 -8.08
N ILE A 305 -0.50 20.91 -6.98
CA ILE A 305 -0.52 19.44 -6.99
C ILE A 305 -1.61 18.95 -7.96
N GLN A 306 -2.83 19.50 -7.83
CA GLN A 306 -3.93 19.19 -8.75
C GLN A 306 -3.55 19.41 -10.21
N ARG A 307 -2.93 20.56 -10.53
CA ARG A 307 -2.49 20.91 -11.91
C ARG A 307 -1.46 19.93 -12.42
N TYR A 308 -0.44 19.56 -11.64
CA TYR A 308 0.56 18.58 -12.03
C TYR A 308 -0.05 17.20 -12.30
N VAL A 309 -0.93 16.74 -11.42
CA VAL A 309 -1.62 15.46 -11.54
C VAL A 309 -2.51 15.43 -12.78
N ALA A 310 -3.33 16.47 -12.99
CA ALA A 310 -4.19 16.58 -14.16
C ALA A 310 -3.36 16.63 -15.48
N GLY A 311 -2.24 17.35 -15.47
CA GLY A 311 -1.31 17.40 -16.61
C GLY A 311 -0.69 16.03 -16.91
N PHE A 312 -0.23 15.30 -15.89
CA PHE A 312 0.29 13.93 -16.05
C PHE A 312 -0.77 13.02 -16.70
N ILE A 313 -1.99 13.03 -16.17
CA ILE A 313 -3.09 12.20 -16.66
C ILE A 313 -3.42 12.54 -18.12
N ALA A 314 -3.56 13.81 -18.45
CA ALA A 314 -3.86 14.26 -19.80
C ALA A 314 -2.78 13.84 -20.83
N GLU A 315 -1.52 14.05 -20.48
CA GLU A 315 -0.38 13.71 -21.35
C GLU A 315 -0.24 12.20 -21.57
N VAL A 316 -0.38 11.39 -20.52
CA VAL A 316 -0.27 9.94 -20.63
C VAL A 316 -1.47 9.35 -21.37
N SER A 317 -2.67 9.86 -21.12
CA SER A 317 -3.89 9.40 -21.79
C SER A 317 -3.88 9.73 -23.29
N SER A 318 -3.26 10.83 -23.71
CA SER A 318 -3.14 11.19 -25.11
C SER A 318 -2.19 10.28 -25.91
N ALA A 319 -1.29 9.55 -25.23
CA ALA A 319 -0.28 8.73 -25.89
C ALA A 319 -0.85 7.56 -26.71
N GLN A 320 -2.11 7.17 -26.49
CA GLN A 320 -2.79 6.11 -27.21
C GLN A 320 -3.43 6.61 -28.53
N GLN A 321 -3.68 7.91 -28.68
CA GLN A 321 -4.38 8.47 -29.84
C GLN A 321 -3.46 8.66 -31.06
N SER A 322 -2.16 8.42 -30.90
CA SER A 322 -1.15 8.67 -31.93
C SER A 322 -0.75 7.41 -32.72
N GLN A 323 -1.52 6.34 -32.68
CA GLN A 323 -1.41 5.14 -33.49
C GLN A 323 -2.59 5.09 -34.49
#